data_d73ecb2f8d4c7db70843f78bd5aa4a96
#
_entry.id   d73ecb2f8d4c7db70843f78bd5aa4a96
#
_cell.length_a   1.000
_cell.length_b   1.000
_cell.length_c   1.000
_cell.angle_alpha   90.00
_cell.angle_beta   90.00
_cell.angle_gamma   90.00
#
_symmetry.space_group_name_H-M   'P 1'
#
loop_
_entity.id
_entity.type
_entity.pdbx_description
1 polymer ?
#
loop_
_entity_poly.entity_id
_entity_poly.type
_entity_poly.pdbx_seq_one_letter_code
_entity_poly.pdbx_strand_id
1 'polypeptide(L)'
;LAQEVGNKTYERFFGKTIFNYRNVYDPESRFMRGRLPNGEWAQKDFDPTAWGGPFIEGNAWQYHWSVMHDIQGLIDLMGGESNFTAKLDSVFSVPNTVKVGTYGRMIHEMTEMMMIDMGQYAHGNQPVHHMIYLYNYAGEPWKTQKWAREVMRKLYNAGPDGYCGDEDQGQMSAWYVISAMGLYAVCPGTDQYVIGSPLFPKMTIHFENGKKLVIEAKNNASDCPYIQSAKLNGKAFTRTWLTFDELTGGGVLRYEMGKQPNKNWGIKPEDRPFSVSKHTGLKKEKTV
;
A
#
# COMPACT_ATOMS: atom_id res chain seq x y z
N LEU A 1 -19.94 -1.02 4.69
CA LEU A 1 -20.68 -1.83 5.67
C LEU A 1 -21.99 -1.16 6.11
N ALA A 2 -21.97 0.12 6.60
CA ALA A 2 -23.19 0.79 7.06
C ALA A 2 -24.29 0.87 5.98
N GLN A 3 -23.90 1.12 4.73
CA GLN A 3 -24.81 1.08 3.57
C GLN A 3 -25.36 -0.32 3.32
N GLU A 4 -24.51 -1.34 3.31
CA GLU A 4 -24.90 -2.74 3.08
C GLU A 4 -25.89 -3.27 4.11
N VAL A 5 -25.72 -2.89 5.38
CA VAL A 5 -26.66 -3.25 6.45
C VAL A 5 -27.83 -2.27 6.61
N GLY A 6 -27.97 -1.28 5.73
CA GLY A 6 -29.06 -0.30 5.73
C GLY A 6 -29.06 0.67 6.91
N ASN A 7 -27.96 0.81 7.65
CA ASN A 7 -27.88 1.67 8.84
C ASN A 7 -27.54 3.12 8.48
N LYS A 8 -28.57 3.91 8.22
CA LYS A 8 -28.43 5.33 7.82
C LYS A 8 -27.80 6.23 8.90
N THR A 9 -27.90 5.87 10.15
CA THR A 9 -27.27 6.65 11.24
C THR A 9 -25.75 6.49 11.21
N TYR A 10 -25.26 5.25 11.11
CA TYR A 10 -23.83 4.99 11.00
C TYR A 10 -23.25 5.44 9.66
N GLU A 11 -24.01 5.28 8.57
CA GLU A 11 -23.59 5.82 7.26
C GLU A 11 -23.30 7.33 7.35
N ARG A 12 -24.20 8.10 7.98
CA ARG A 12 -24.04 9.54 8.16
C ARG A 12 -22.89 9.88 9.13
N PHE A 13 -22.75 9.13 10.21
CA PHE A 13 -21.69 9.33 11.20
C PHE A 13 -20.32 9.09 10.59
N PHE A 14 -20.11 7.91 9.99
CA PHE A 14 -18.83 7.57 9.37
C PHE A 14 -18.53 8.42 8.14
N GLY A 15 -19.55 8.83 7.37
CA GLY A 15 -19.39 9.75 6.25
C GLY A 15 -18.84 11.13 6.66
N LYS A 16 -19.11 11.57 7.89
CA LYS A 16 -18.53 12.83 8.45
C LYS A 16 -17.09 12.63 8.93
N THR A 17 -16.77 11.47 9.48
CA THR A 17 -15.46 11.20 10.09
C THR A 17 -14.41 10.68 9.13
N ILE A 18 -14.80 10.30 7.92
CA ILE A 18 -13.93 9.68 6.92
C ILE A 18 -12.71 10.54 6.54
N PHE A 19 -12.80 11.86 6.71
CA PHE A 19 -11.72 12.80 6.39
C PHE A 19 -10.95 13.29 7.63
N ASN A 20 -11.19 12.71 8.81
CA ASN A 20 -10.55 13.16 10.06
C ASN A 20 -9.03 12.96 10.07
N TYR A 21 -8.46 12.11 9.22
CA TYR A 21 -7.02 11.97 9.05
C TYR A 21 -6.34 13.32 8.70
N ARG A 22 -7.05 14.26 8.08
CA ARG A 22 -6.55 15.60 7.76
C ARG A 22 -6.21 16.42 9.00
N ASN A 23 -6.89 16.16 10.12
CA ASN A 23 -6.69 16.88 11.38
C ASN A 23 -5.34 16.53 12.05
N VAL A 24 -4.72 15.42 11.68
CA VAL A 24 -3.45 14.95 12.22
C VAL A 24 -2.28 15.12 11.26
N TYR A 25 -2.52 15.68 10.07
CA TYR A 25 -1.45 16.06 9.15
C TYR A 25 -0.85 17.40 9.55
N ASP A 26 0.45 17.40 9.77
CA ASP A 26 1.22 18.61 10.05
C ASP A 26 1.93 19.07 8.77
N PRO A 27 1.54 20.23 8.20
CA PRO A 27 2.13 20.73 6.95
C PRO A 27 3.58 21.21 7.13
N GLU A 28 4.00 21.57 8.34
CA GLU A 28 5.38 21.99 8.62
C GLU A 28 6.35 20.82 8.60
N SER A 29 6.07 19.76 9.39
CA SER A 29 6.88 18.55 9.37
C SER A 29 6.59 17.65 8.17
N ARG A 30 5.43 17.81 7.52
CA ARG A 30 4.91 17.01 6.42
C ARG A 30 4.70 15.53 6.81
N PHE A 31 4.26 15.29 8.08
CA PHE A 31 3.94 13.98 8.62
C PHE A 31 2.56 13.98 9.29
N MET A 32 1.99 12.79 9.43
CA MET A 32 0.91 12.56 10.38
C MET A 32 1.50 12.57 11.79
N ARG A 33 0.88 13.32 12.71
CA ARG A 33 1.33 13.48 14.11
C ARG A 33 0.17 13.28 15.06
N GLY A 34 0.47 12.82 16.27
CA GLY A 34 -0.50 12.81 17.37
C GLY A 34 -0.98 14.22 17.70
N ARG A 35 -2.30 14.41 17.84
CA ARG A 35 -2.91 15.69 18.19
C ARG A 35 -3.77 15.52 19.43
N LEU A 36 -3.63 16.46 20.38
CA LEU A 36 -4.40 16.48 21.61
C LEU A 36 -5.82 17.03 21.37
N PRO A 37 -6.80 16.78 22.27
CA PRO A 37 -8.16 17.29 22.15
C PRO A 37 -8.25 18.83 22.09
N ASN A 38 -7.26 19.54 22.68
CA ASN A 38 -7.17 21.00 22.62
C ASN A 38 -6.60 21.53 21.29
N GLY A 39 -6.25 20.63 20.35
CA GLY A 39 -5.71 20.97 19.04
C GLY A 39 -4.19 21.12 18.98
N GLU A 40 -3.48 21.04 20.10
CA GLU A 40 -2.02 21.07 20.12
C GLU A 40 -1.40 19.75 19.65
N TRP A 41 -0.16 19.80 19.12
CA TRP A 41 0.59 18.61 18.81
C TRP A 41 1.03 17.88 20.09
N ALA A 42 0.81 16.57 20.16
CA ALA A 42 1.13 15.77 21.34
C ALA A 42 2.64 15.74 21.67
N GLN A 43 3.47 15.93 20.66
CA GLN A 43 4.93 15.97 20.80
C GLN A 43 5.44 17.35 20.39
N LYS A 44 6.01 18.11 21.33
CA LYS A 44 6.62 19.41 21.05
C LYS A 44 7.87 19.26 20.18
N ASP A 45 8.77 18.38 20.59
CA ASP A 45 10.00 18.04 19.86
C ASP A 45 9.74 16.81 18.98
N PHE A 46 9.15 17.06 17.80
CA PHE A 46 8.79 15.98 16.88
C PHE A 46 9.99 15.45 16.12
N ASP A 47 10.23 14.17 16.26
CA ASP A 47 11.20 13.42 15.45
C ASP A 47 10.49 12.26 14.75
N PRO A 48 10.45 12.22 13.41
CA PRO A 48 9.74 11.19 12.67
C PRO A 48 10.35 9.78 12.81
N THR A 49 11.57 9.66 13.35
CA THR A 49 12.24 8.37 13.61
C THR A 49 12.03 7.84 15.03
N ALA A 50 11.38 8.63 15.91
CA ALA A 50 11.09 8.22 17.28
C ALA A 50 9.90 7.25 17.30
N TRP A 51 10.10 6.08 17.91
CA TRP A 51 9.10 5.03 18.00
C TRP A 51 8.16 5.21 19.20
N GLY A 52 6.90 4.82 19.02
CA GLY A 52 5.88 4.89 20.05
C GLY A 52 5.20 6.26 20.13
N GLY A 53 4.77 6.68 21.33
CA GLY A 53 3.92 7.86 21.50
C GLY A 53 2.54 7.65 20.89
N PRO A 54 2.17 8.38 19.81
CA PRO A 54 0.90 8.16 19.12
C PRO A 54 0.92 6.94 18.18
N PHE A 55 2.06 6.26 18.01
CA PHE A 55 2.25 5.15 17.10
C PHE A 55 2.52 3.86 17.89
N ILE A 56 1.91 2.77 17.45
CA ILE A 56 2.10 1.44 18.06
C ILE A 56 3.06 0.65 17.17
N GLU A 57 4.16 0.14 17.76
CA GLU A 57 5.17 -0.65 17.07
C GLU A 57 5.68 0.01 15.78
N GLY A 58 5.88 1.32 15.84
CA GLY A 58 6.30 2.08 14.69
C GLY A 58 6.60 3.53 15.01
N ASN A 59 6.85 4.29 13.96
CA ASN A 59 7.10 5.72 13.99
C ASN A 59 6.32 6.46 12.88
N ALA A 60 6.57 7.75 12.71
CA ALA A 60 5.84 8.56 11.73
C ALA A 60 6.11 8.15 10.28
N TRP A 61 7.27 7.56 9.96
CA TRP A 61 7.58 7.08 8.61
C TRP A 61 6.68 5.92 8.17
N GLN A 62 6.31 5.03 9.12
CA GLN A 62 5.42 3.92 8.83
C GLN A 62 3.95 4.36 8.85
N TYR A 63 3.53 5.14 9.85
CA TYR A 63 2.13 5.49 10.05
C TYR A 63 1.61 6.63 9.18
N HIS A 64 2.49 7.44 8.58
CA HIS A 64 2.09 8.52 7.66
C HIS A 64 1.17 8.04 6.53
N TRP A 65 1.30 6.79 6.11
CA TRP A 65 0.61 6.21 4.96
C TRP A 65 -0.70 5.50 5.31
N SER A 66 -1.10 5.48 6.58
CA SER A 66 -2.29 4.76 7.08
C SER A 66 -3.62 5.45 6.72
N VAL A 67 -3.76 5.89 5.46
CA VAL A 67 -4.95 6.52 4.88
C VAL A 67 -5.47 5.69 3.70
N MET A 68 -5.51 4.37 3.87
CA MET A 68 -5.77 3.40 2.79
C MET A 68 -7.09 3.62 2.05
N HIS A 69 -8.09 4.23 2.69
CA HIS A 69 -9.39 4.54 2.12
C HIS A 69 -9.41 5.79 1.23
N ASP A 70 -8.43 6.71 1.38
CA ASP A 70 -8.42 7.99 0.67
C ASP A 70 -7.00 8.43 0.26
N ILE A 71 -6.31 7.60 -0.52
CA ILE A 71 -4.95 7.89 -0.99
C ILE A 71 -4.92 9.15 -1.86
N GLN A 72 -5.94 9.39 -2.70
CA GLN A 72 -6.00 10.64 -3.46
C GLN A 72 -6.11 11.87 -2.55
N GLY A 73 -6.91 11.77 -1.47
CA GLY A 73 -6.98 12.84 -0.49
C GLY A 73 -5.65 13.07 0.24
N LEU A 74 -4.87 12.02 0.49
CA LEU A 74 -3.50 12.16 1.03
C LEU A 74 -2.56 12.81 0.01
N ILE A 75 -2.62 12.42 -1.27
CA ILE A 75 -1.87 13.06 -2.36
C ILE A 75 -2.17 14.56 -2.43
N ASP A 76 -3.46 14.92 -2.40
CA ASP A 76 -3.90 16.32 -2.44
C ASP A 76 -3.39 17.09 -1.21
N LEU A 77 -3.45 16.48 -0.02
CA LEU A 77 -3.00 17.05 1.24
C LEU A 77 -1.49 17.32 1.25
N MET A 78 -0.71 16.47 0.59
CA MET A 78 0.74 16.60 0.44
C MET A 78 1.17 17.56 -0.68
N GLY A 79 0.21 18.16 -1.40
CA GLY A 79 0.49 19.11 -2.47
C GLY A 79 0.75 18.48 -3.83
N GLY A 80 0.21 17.26 -4.06
CA GLY A 80 0.21 16.59 -5.37
C GLY A 80 1.12 15.38 -5.51
N GLU A 81 1.00 14.72 -6.65
CA GLU A 81 1.62 13.43 -6.96
C GLU A 81 3.15 13.45 -6.82
N SER A 82 3.81 14.50 -7.30
CA SER A 82 5.28 14.62 -7.23
C SER A 82 5.79 14.67 -5.79
N ASN A 83 5.13 15.42 -4.91
CA ASN A 83 5.49 15.50 -3.49
C ASN A 83 5.23 14.17 -2.78
N PHE A 84 4.10 13.53 -3.11
CA PHE A 84 3.72 12.24 -2.56
C PHE A 84 4.73 11.16 -2.94
N THR A 85 5.05 11.00 -4.24
CA THR A 85 5.98 9.98 -4.70
C THR A 85 7.40 10.24 -4.24
N ALA A 86 7.85 11.50 -4.20
CA ALA A 86 9.17 11.86 -3.67
C ALA A 86 9.31 11.48 -2.18
N LYS A 87 8.27 11.73 -1.36
CA LYS A 87 8.28 11.31 0.04
C LYS A 87 8.21 9.79 0.18
N LEU A 88 7.43 9.11 -0.65
CA LEU A 88 7.36 7.65 -0.64
C LEU A 88 8.70 7.02 -1.07
N ASP A 89 9.37 7.58 -2.07
CA ASP A 89 10.72 7.17 -2.46
C ASP A 89 11.72 7.35 -1.31
N SER A 90 11.58 8.43 -0.53
CA SER A 90 12.49 8.72 0.58
C SER A 90 12.39 7.70 1.71
N VAL A 91 11.25 7.01 1.89
CA VAL A 91 11.11 5.93 2.89
C VAL A 91 12.22 4.88 2.74
N PHE A 92 12.55 4.54 1.49
CA PHE A 92 13.53 3.49 1.17
C PHE A 92 14.98 3.98 1.12
N SER A 93 15.21 5.29 1.21
CA SER A 93 16.54 5.91 1.03
C SER A 93 17.04 6.69 2.25
N VAL A 94 16.16 7.10 3.16
CA VAL A 94 16.59 7.72 4.42
C VAL A 94 17.28 6.69 5.30
N PRO A 95 18.19 7.11 6.20
CA PRO A 95 18.86 6.17 7.10
C PRO A 95 17.86 5.36 7.93
N ASN A 96 18.14 4.07 8.10
CA ASN A 96 17.37 3.15 8.94
C ASN A 96 17.66 3.32 10.45
N THR A 97 17.98 4.54 10.87
CA THR A 97 18.24 4.89 12.26
C THR A 97 16.97 4.83 13.09
N VAL A 98 17.10 4.37 14.32
CA VAL A 98 16.02 4.21 15.28
C VAL A 98 16.26 5.11 16.48
N LYS A 99 15.22 5.83 16.90
CA LYS A 99 15.11 6.37 18.24
C LYS A 99 14.05 5.60 19.00
N VAL A 100 14.39 5.00 20.10
CA VAL A 100 13.50 4.11 20.87
C VAL A 100 12.25 4.82 21.40
N GLY A 101 12.28 6.16 21.46
CA GLY A 101 11.13 6.99 21.84
C GLY A 101 10.51 6.59 23.17
N THR A 102 9.19 6.46 23.22
CA THR A 102 8.47 6.12 24.47
C THR A 102 8.60 4.67 24.88
N TYR A 103 9.15 3.78 24.04
CA TYR A 103 9.47 2.40 24.45
C TYR A 103 10.63 2.35 25.46
N GLY A 104 11.52 3.35 25.46
CA GLY A 104 12.66 3.42 26.38
C GLY A 104 13.73 2.32 26.20
N ARG A 105 13.49 1.40 25.24
CA ARG A 105 14.39 0.28 24.90
C ARG A 105 14.18 -0.13 23.44
N MET A 106 15.12 -0.88 22.89
CA MET A 106 14.94 -1.57 21.62
C MET A 106 13.84 -2.64 21.74
N ILE A 107 12.92 -2.68 20.80
CA ILE A 107 11.99 -3.80 20.57
C ILE A 107 12.40 -4.51 19.28
N HIS A 108 11.86 -5.72 19.02
CA HIS A 108 12.35 -6.54 17.92
C HIS A 108 12.07 -5.90 16.55
N GLU A 109 10.94 -5.22 16.36
CA GLU A 109 10.58 -4.58 15.09
C GLU A 109 11.57 -3.47 14.69
N MET A 110 12.16 -2.78 15.67
CA MET A 110 13.23 -1.81 15.43
C MET A 110 14.49 -2.49 14.90
N THR A 111 14.86 -3.62 15.53
CA THR A 111 16.03 -4.41 15.12
C THR A 111 15.83 -4.99 13.72
N GLU A 112 14.67 -5.55 13.46
CA GLU A 112 14.27 -6.11 12.17
C GLU A 112 14.35 -5.03 11.06
N MET A 113 13.78 -3.84 11.28
CA MET A 113 13.87 -2.72 10.33
C MET A 113 15.34 -2.35 10.02
N MET A 114 16.21 -2.32 11.02
CA MET A 114 17.63 -2.03 10.78
C MET A 114 18.31 -3.14 9.98
N MET A 115 17.98 -4.41 10.26
CA MET A 115 18.59 -5.56 9.59
C MET A 115 18.23 -5.70 8.12
N ILE A 116 17.00 -5.36 7.73
CA ILE A 116 16.58 -5.46 6.33
C ILE A 116 17.19 -4.39 5.42
N ASP A 117 17.71 -3.31 5.99
CA ASP A 117 18.40 -2.23 5.28
C ASP A 117 17.61 -1.70 4.06
N MET A 118 16.39 -1.25 4.34
CA MET A 118 15.49 -0.62 3.38
C MET A 118 14.95 0.73 3.91
N GLY A 119 15.84 1.53 4.48
CA GLY A 119 15.50 2.83 5.06
C GLY A 119 14.54 2.68 6.25
N GLN A 120 13.43 3.42 6.21
CA GLN A 120 12.38 3.36 7.23
C GLN A 120 11.22 2.41 6.86
N TYR A 121 11.38 1.56 5.85
CA TYR A 121 10.43 0.53 5.46
C TYR A 121 10.58 -0.72 6.34
N ALA A 122 9.79 -0.81 7.40
CA ALA A 122 9.86 -1.88 8.40
C ALA A 122 8.96 -3.07 8.01
N HIS A 123 9.32 -3.82 6.96
CA HIS A 123 8.47 -4.90 6.40
C HIS A 123 8.12 -6.01 7.39
N GLY A 124 8.92 -6.23 8.42
CA GLY A 124 8.61 -7.18 9.50
C GLY A 124 7.34 -6.83 10.29
N ASN A 125 6.77 -5.63 10.09
CA ASN A 125 5.55 -5.21 10.76
C ASN A 125 4.49 -4.71 9.75
N GLN A 126 3.20 -4.96 10.03
CA GLN A 126 2.05 -4.77 9.13
C GLN A 126 1.78 -3.34 8.68
N PRO A 127 2.03 -2.28 9.45
CA PRO A 127 1.69 -0.90 9.05
C PRO A 127 2.25 -0.47 7.70
N VAL A 128 3.29 -1.13 7.18
CA VAL A 128 3.95 -0.75 5.92
C VAL A 128 3.55 -1.62 4.72
N HIS A 129 2.85 -2.72 4.91
CA HIS A 129 2.61 -3.73 3.87
C HIS A 129 1.92 -3.20 2.61
N HIS A 130 1.08 -2.18 2.74
CA HIS A 130 0.38 -1.53 1.63
C HIS A 130 1.24 -0.46 0.91
N MET A 131 2.31 0.03 1.55
CA MET A 131 3.02 1.25 1.10
C MET A 131 3.56 1.13 -0.32
N ILE A 132 4.16 -0.01 -0.68
CA ILE A 132 4.74 -0.22 -2.01
C ILE A 132 3.69 -0.21 -3.14
N TYR A 133 2.41 -0.38 -2.81
CA TYR A 133 1.30 -0.35 -3.76
C TYR A 133 0.74 1.06 -3.98
N LEU A 134 1.15 2.04 -3.16
CA LEU A 134 0.63 3.40 -3.22
C LEU A 134 1.04 4.17 -4.48
N TYR A 135 2.12 3.77 -5.14
CA TYR A 135 2.54 4.37 -6.41
C TYR A 135 1.50 4.21 -7.52
N ASN A 136 0.65 3.18 -7.47
CA ASN A 136 -0.44 2.99 -8.43
C ASN A 136 -1.47 4.13 -8.37
N TYR A 137 -1.67 4.72 -7.20
CA TYR A 137 -2.58 5.85 -7.00
C TYR A 137 -2.01 7.17 -7.51
N ALA A 138 -0.68 7.26 -7.59
CA ALA A 138 0.03 8.45 -8.05
C ALA A 138 0.49 8.36 -9.53
N GLY A 139 0.03 7.33 -10.28
CA GLY A 139 0.37 7.17 -11.69
C GLY A 139 1.81 6.68 -11.96
N GLU A 140 2.44 6.04 -10.99
CA GLU A 140 3.78 5.47 -11.13
C GLU A 140 3.82 3.94 -10.85
N PRO A 141 2.95 3.12 -11.49
CA PRO A 141 2.81 1.69 -11.17
C PRO A 141 4.10 0.89 -11.37
N TRP A 142 5.02 1.35 -12.20
CA TRP A 142 6.33 0.69 -12.35
C TRP A 142 7.15 0.68 -11.05
N LYS A 143 6.98 1.67 -10.18
CA LYS A 143 7.65 1.67 -8.86
C LYS A 143 7.05 0.61 -7.93
N THR A 144 5.72 0.43 -7.94
CA THR A 144 5.07 -0.70 -7.26
C THR A 144 5.65 -2.03 -7.75
N GLN A 145 5.76 -2.22 -9.07
CA GLN A 145 6.28 -3.45 -9.67
C GLN A 145 7.72 -3.74 -9.23
N LYS A 146 8.57 -2.70 -9.22
CA LYS A 146 9.94 -2.78 -8.72
C LYS A 146 9.97 -3.23 -7.25
N TRP A 147 9.27 -2.50 -6.40
CA TRP A 147 9.35 -2.74 -4.97
C TRP A 147 8.70 -4.07 -4.55
N ALA A 148 7.59 -4.47 -5.17
CA ALA A 148 6.98 -5.76 -4.90
C ALA A 148 7.96 -6.93 -5.17
N ARG A 149 8.69 -6.89 -6.29
CA ARG A 149 9.69 -7.90 -6.63
C ARG A 149 10.92 -7.82 -5.71
N GLU A 150 11.35 -6.61 -5.37
CA GLU A 150 12.50 -6.39 -4.49
C GLU A 150 12.23 -6.91 -3.07
N VAL A 151 11.07 -6.58 -2.49
CA VAL A 151 10.67 -7.06 -1.17
C VAL A 151 10.56 -8.59 -1.15
N MET A 152 9.84 -9.20 -2.11
CA MET A 152 9.74 -10.66 -2.19
C MET A 152 11.09 -11.35 -2.32
N ARG A 153 12.01 -10.77 -3.11
CA ARG A 153 13.33 -11.34 -3.34
C ARG A 153 14.27 -11.19 -2.14
N LYS A 154 14.21 -10.04 -1.47
CA LYS A 154 15.17 -9.67 -0.42
C LYS A 154 14.76 -10.19 0.96
N LEU A 155 13.45 -10.19 1.24
CA LEU A 155 12.94 -10.35 2.60
C LEU A 155 12.23 -11.69 2.85
N TYR A 156 12.17 -12.56 1.83
CA TYR A 156 11.57 -13.89 1.96
C TYR A 156 12.50 -14.95 1.39
N ASN A 157 12.62 -16.07 2.09
CA ASN A 157 13.39 -17.22 1.65
C ASN A 157 12.77 -18.53 2.18
N ALA A 158 13.28 -19.69 1.72
CA ALA A 158 12.79 -21.01 2.12
C ALA A 158 13.51 -21.60 3.36
N GLY A 159 14.36 -20.81 4.02
CA GLY A 159 15.07 -21.23 5.22
C GLY A 159 14.22 -21.13 6.50
N PRO A 160 14.79 -21.54 7.64
CA PRO A 160 14.14 -21.38 8.95
C PRO A 160 13.89 -19.92 9.32
N ASP A 161 14.66 -19.00 8.77
CA ASP A 161 14.60 -17.54 8.90
C ASP A 161 13.90 -16.89 7.71
N GLY A 162 12.90 -17.57 7.15
CA GLY A 162 12.23 -17.21 5.90
C GLY A 162 11.45 -15.90 5.92
N TYR A 163 11.23 -15.29 7.07
CA TYR A 163 10.56 -14.01 7.25
C TYR A 163 11.51 -13.01 7.91
N CYS A 164 11.37 -11.73 7.57
CA CYS A 164 12.18 -10.66 8.13
C CYS A 164 11.63 -10.06 9.44
N GLY A 165 10.62 -10.68 10.02
CA GLY A 165 9.96 -10.34 11.29
C GLY A 165 9.00 -11.45 11.68
N ASP A 166 8.12 -11.18 12.63
CA ASP A 166 7.13 -12.15 13.08
C ASP A 166 6.12 -12.45 11.97
N GLU A 167 5.73 -13.73 11.86
CA GLU A 167 4.79 -14.18 10.82
C GLU A 167 3.38 -13.60 11.03
N ASP A 168 2.99 -13.37 12.31
CA ASP A 168 1.76 -12.68 12.73
C ASP A 168 0.47 -13.33 12.20
N GLN A 169 0.30 -14.60 12.54
CA GLN A 169 -0.92 -15.36 12.31
C GLN A 169 -1.38 -15.38 10.84
N GLY A 170 -0.45 -15.48 9.92
CA GLY A 170 -0.72 -15.56 8.50
C GLY A 170 -0.49 -14.28 7.71
N GLN A 171 -0.22 -13.15 8.36
CA GLN A 171 -0.10 -11.86 7.67
C GLN A 171 1.09 -11.84 6.70
N MET A 172 2.27 -12.27 7.13
CA MET A 172 3.48 -12.29 6.29
C MET A 172 3.35 -13.30 5.15
N SER A 173 2.84 -14.51 5.46
CA SER A 173 2.57 -15.55 4.46
C SER A 173 1.55 -15.08 3.42
N ALA A 174 0.44 -14.50 3.86
CA ALA A 174 -0.61 -13.99 2.99
C ALA A 174 -0.10 -12.85 2.11
N TRP A 175 0.68 -11.92 2.68
CA TRP A 175 1.29 -10.84 1.91
C TRP A 175 2.17 -11.40 0.77
N TYR A 176 3.05 -12.37 1.09
CA TYR A 176 3.91 -12.99 0.07
C TYR A 176 3.11 -13.69 -1.02
N VAL A 177 2.13 -14.52 -0.65
CA VAL A 177 1.33 -15.29 -1.61
C VAL A 177 0.52 -14.38 -2.53
N ILE A 178 -0.16 -13.37 -1.98
CA ILE A 178 -0.98 -12.42 -2.76
C ILE A 178 -0.08 -11.54 -3.63
N SER A 179 1.05 -11.06 -3.09
CA SER A 179 2.03 -10.27 -3.85
C SER A 179 2.68 -11.09 -4.96
N ALA A 180 2.95 -12.39 -4.74
CA ALA A 180 3.46 -13.30 -5.77
C ALA A 180 2.47 -13.53 -6.91
N MET A 181 1.16 -13.43 -6.63
CA MET A 181 0.13 -13.39 -7.69
C MET A 181 0.16 -12.08 -8.49
N GLY A 182 0.88 -11.05 -8.00
CA GLY A 182 0.89 -9.71 -8.56
C GLY A 182 -0.31 -8.88 -8.14
N LEU A 183 -0.88 -9.12 -6.95
CA LEU A 183 -2.08 -8.47 -6.43
C LEU A 183 -1.91 -8.07 -4.96
N TYR A 184 -2.65 -7.07 -4.51
CA TYR A 184 -2.76 -6.73 -3.09
C TYR A 184 -4.04 -5.93 -2.79
N ALA A 185 -4.71 -6.21 -1.68
CA ALA A 185 -5.89 -5.48 -1.21
C ALA A 185 -5.45 -4.29 -0.34
N VAL A 186 -5.15 -3.14 -0.95
CA VAL A 186 -4.70 -1.93 -0.23
C VAL A 186 -5.79 -1.40 0.70
N CYS A 187 -7.04 -1.38 0.25
CA CYS A 187 -8.18 -0.92 1.04
C CYS A 187 -9.22 -2.06 1.17
N PRO A 188 -9.23 -2.80 2.28
CA PRO A 188 -10.17 -3.91 2.47
C PRO A 188 -11.65 -3.53 2.47
N GLY A 189 -11.98 -2.23 2.55
CA GLY A 189 -13.34 -1.71 2.44
C GLY A 189 -13.83 -1.55 1.00
N THR A 190 -13.02 -1.89 0.00
CA THR A 190 -13.38 -1.90 -1.42
C THR A 190 -13.33 -3.32 -1.97
N ASP A 191 -13.88 -3.50 -3.19
CA ASP A 191 -13.81 -4.74 -3.95
C ASP A 191 -12.54 -4.83 -4.83
N GLN A 192 -11.56 -3.94 -4.63
CA GLN A 192 -10.42 -3.80 -5.54
C GLN A 192 -9.14 -4.46 -5.01
N TYR A 193 -8.48 -5.17 -5.91
CA TYR A 193 -7.12 -5.70 -5.74
C TYR A 193 -6.17 -4.93 -6.65
N VAL A 194 -5.21 -4.24 -6.05
CA VAL A 194 -4.21 -3.43 -6.74
C VAL A 194 -3.15 -4.32 -7.38
N ILE A 195 -2.75 -4.00 -8.60
CA ILE A 195 -1.76 -4.79 -9.36
C ILE A 195 -0.34 -4.40 -8.96
N GLY A 196 0.45 -5.41 -8.61
CA GLY A 196 1.89 -5.36 -8.40
C GLY A 196 2.67 -5.95 -9.58
N SER A 197 3.53 -6.92 -9.30
CA SER A 197 4.29 -7.65 -10.31
C SER A 197 4.26 -9.15 -10.01
N PRO A 198 3.68 -9.99 -10.88
CA PRO A 198 3.59 -11.42 -10.65
C PRO A 198 4.98 -12.06 -10.56
N LEU A 199 5.19 -12.93 -9.55
CA LEU A 199 6.50 -13.56 -9.32
C LEU A 199 6.76 -14.72 -10.29
N PHE A 200 5.72 -15.46 -10.65
CA PHE A 200 5.82 -16.67 -11.47
C PHE A 200 5.35 -16.42 -12.90
N PRO A 201 5.88 -17.15 -13.89
CA PRO A 201 5.45 -17.02 -15.30
C PRO A 201 4.01 -17.45 -15.53
N LYS A 202 3.48 -18.34 -14.67
CA LYS A 202 2.08 -18.79 -14.72
C LYS A 202 1.60 -19.20 -13.33
N MET A 203 0.38 -18.76 -12.98
CA MET A 203 -0.33 -19.19 -11.78
C MET A 203 -1.78 -19.48 -12.12
N THR A 204 -2.39 -20.39 -11.38
CA THR A 204 -3.82 -20.68 -11.50
C THR A 204 -4.46 -20.63 -10.12
N ILE A 205 -5.47 -19.79 -9.97
CA ILE A 205 -6.25 -19.66 -8.75
C ILE A 205 -7.59 -20.39 -9.00
N HIS A 206 -7.89 -21.35 -8.14
CA HIS A 206 -9.16 -22.07 -8.15
C HIS A 206 -10.07 -21.51 -7.09
N PHE A 207 -11.29 -21.12 -7.47
CA PHE A 207 -12.28 -20.57 -6.57
C PHE A 207 -13.34 -21.62 -6.19
N GLU A 208 -13.96 -21.42 -5.02
CA GLU A 208 -15.03 -22.32 -4.52
C GLU A 208 -16.23 -22.39 -5.45
N ASN A 209 -16.50 -21.35 -6.25
CA ASN A 209 -17.54 -21.33 -7.27
C ASN A 209 -17.21 -22.21 -8.52
N GLY A 210 -16.13 -22.98 -8.47
CA GLY A 210 -15.69 -23.86 -9.54
C GLY A 210 -14.96 -23.15 -10.70
N LYS A 211 -14.86 -21.81 -10.68
CA LYS A 211 -14.13 -21.05 -11.69
C LYS A 211 -12.64 -21.00 -11.36
N LYS A 212 -11.85 -20.59 -12.36
CA LYS A 212 -10.41 -20.39 -12.18
C LYS A 212 -9.94 -19.11 -12.89
N LEU A 213 -9.03 -18.38 -12.27
CA LEU A 213 -8.27 -17.32 -12.91
C LEU A 213 -6.86 -17.83 -13.20
N VAL A 214 -6.44 -17.71 -14.45
CA VAL A 214 -5.06 -17.99 -14.88
C VAL A 214 -4.35 -16.67 -15.06
N ILE A 215 -3.26 -16.46 -14.33
CA ILE A 215 -2.35 -15.33 -14.51
C ILE A 215 -1.15 -15.82 -15.29
N GLU A 216 -0.93 -15.26 -16.47
CA GLU A 216 0.20 -15.57 -17.35
C GLU A 216 1.08 -14.32 -17.48
N ALA A 217 2.36 -14.45 -17.13
CA ALA A 217 3.35 -13.38 -17.22
C ALA A 217 4.44 -13.80 -18.23
N LYS A 218 4.20 -13.51 -19.50
CA LYS A 218 5.12 -13.83 -20.58
C LYS A 218 6.39 -12.99 -20.46
N ASN A 219 7.54 -13.59 -20.74
CA ASN A 219 8.88 -13.01 -20.56
C ASN A 219 9.21 -12.65 -19.09
N ASN A 220 8.50 -13.24 -18.12
CA ASN A 220 8.79 -13.03 -16.71
C ASN A 220 10.14 -13.67 -16.34
N ALA A 221 11.00 -12.86 -15.75
CA ALA A 221 12.31 -13.28 -15.23
C ALA A 221 12.65 -12.41 -14.00
N SER A 222 13.71 -12.76 -13.28
CA SER A 222 14.16 -12.00 -12.11
C SER A 222 14.52 -10.54 -12.45
N ASP A 223 14.99 -10.29 -13.66
CA ASP A 223 15.36 -8.99 -14.21
C ASP A 223 14.28 -8.35 -15.10
N CYS A 224 13.09 -8.93 -15.15
CA CYS A 224 11.94 -8.47 -15.95
C CYS A 224 10.71 -8.20 -15.06
N PRO A 225 10.76 -7.30 -14.07
CA PRO A 225 9.67 -7.07 -13.15
C PRO A 225 8.54 -6.18 -13.71
N TYR A 226 8.77 -5.52 -14.85
CA TYR A 226 7.89 -4.44 -15.31
C TYR A 226 6.87 -4.92 -16.34
N ILE A 227 5.59 -4.59 -16.09
CA ILE A 227 4.48 -4.84 -17.01
C ILE A 227 4.61 -3.90 -18.22
N GLN A 228 4.72 -4.45 -19.40
CA GLN A 228 4.76 -3.70 -20.67
C GLN A 228 3.33 -3.54 -21.24
N SER A 229 2.51 -4.55 -21.11
CA SER A 229 1.09 -4.53 -21.46
C SER A 229 0.32 -5.61 -20.72
N ALA A 230 -1.01 -5.44 -20.63
CA ALA A 230 -1.88 -6.43 -20.01
C ALA A 230 -3.13 -6.67 -20.85
N LYS A 231 -3.69 -7.90 -20.75
CA LYS A 231 -4.99 -8.27 -21.31
C LYS A 231 -5.77 -9.10 -20.30
N LEU A 232 -7.04 -8.76 -20.10
CA LEU A 232 -7.99 -9.58 -19.35
C LEU A 232 -8.98 -10.22 -20.34
N ASN A 233 -9.04 -11.54 -20.38
CA ASN A 233 -9.88 -12.30 -21.29
C ASN A 233 -9.74 -11.85 -22.76
N GLY A 234 -8.50 -11.60 -23.20
CA GLY A 234 -8.16 -11.17 -24.57
C GLY A 234 -8.35 -9.68 -24.86
N LYS A 235 -9.03 -8.92 -24.00
CA LYS A 235 -9.23 -7.47 -24.16
C LYS A 235 -8.07 -6.70 -23.52
N ALA A 236 -7.64 -5.60 -24.12
CA ALA A 236 -6.63 -4.70 -23.55
C ALA A 236 -7.05 -4.24 -22.15
N PHE A 237 -6.10 -4.25 -21.23
CA PHE A 237 -6.31 -3.95 -19.83
C PHE A 237 -5.24 -2.95 -19.35
N THR A 238 -5.67 -1.74 -19.01
CA THR A 238 -4.77 -0.64 -18.61
C THR A 238 -4.85 -0.29 -17.13
N ARG A 239 -5.96 -0.67 -16.48
CA ARG A 239 -6.15 -0.41 -15.05
C ARG A 239 -5.08 -1.10 -14.21
N THR A 240 -4.72 -0.44 -13.11
CA THR A 240 -3.77 -0.97 -12.12
C THR A 240 -4.46 -1.71 -10.97
N TRP A 241 -5.69 -2.17 -11.20
CA TRP A 241 -6.51 -2.90 -10.24
C TRP A 241 -7.55 -3.80 -10.93
N LEU A 242 -7.98 -4.84 -10.21
CA LEU A 242 -9.08 -5.76 -10.55
C LEU A 242 -10.16 -5.66 -9.49
N THR A 243 -11.42 -5.87 -9.87
CA THR A 243 -12.49 -6.08 -8.88
C THR A 243 -12.49 -7.51 -8.37
N PHE A 244 -13.11 -7.73 -7.21
CA PHE A 244 -13.36 -9.06 -6.68
C PHE A 244 -14.16 -9.94 -7.68
N ASP A 245 -15.16 -9.37 -8.34
CA ASP A 245 -15.97 -10.07 -9.34
C ASP A 245 -15.14 -10.47 -10.57
N GLU A 246 -14.26 -9.61 -11.05
CA GLU A 246 -13.34 -9.93 -12.16
C GLU A 246 -12.36 -11.04 -11.75
N LEU A 247 -11.86 -10.99 -10.52
CA LEU A 247 -10.97 -12.00 -9.96
C LEU A 247 -11.68 -13.36 -9.88
N THR A 248 -12.83 -13.42 -9.21
CA THR A 248 -13.60 -14.67 -8.95
C THR A 248 -14.44 -15.12 -10.14
N GLY A 249 -14.69 -14.21 -11.09
CA GLY A 249 -15.33 -14.52 -12.37
C GLY A 249 -14.53 -15.48 -13.24
N GLY A 250 -13.23 -15.57 -12.97
CA GLY A 250 -12.31 -16.44 -13.67
C GLY A 250 -11.89 -15.90 -15.04
N GLY A 251 -11.10 -16.70 -15.76
CA GLY A 251 -10.58 -16.33 -17.08
C GLY A 251 -9.06 -16.27 -17.12
N VAL A 252 -8.52 -15.41 -17.98
CA VAL A 252 -7.06 -15.27 -18.19
C VAL A 252 -6.64 -13.82 -18.09
N LEU A 253 -5.78 -13.52 -17.13
CA LEU A 253 -5.06 -12.25 -17.01
C LEU A 253 -3.65 -12.47 -17.57
N ARG A 254 -3.34 -11.84 -18.68
CA ARG A 254 -2.05 -12.00 -19.37
C ARG A 254 -1.27 -10.71 -19.36
N TYR A 255 0.00 -10.82 -18.93
CA TYR A 255 0.98 -9.75 -18.96
C TYR A 255 2.10 -10.05 -19.96
N GLU A 256 2.59 -9.02 -20.65
CA GLU A 256 3.92 -9.01 -21.26
C GLU A 256 4.86 -8.29 -20.30
N MET A 257 5.92 -8.98 -19.87
CA MET A 257 6.89 -8.44 -18.91
C MET A 257 8.14 -7.96 -19.61
N GLY A 258 8.89 -7.05 -18.97
CA GLY A 258 10.14 -6.51 -19.53
C GLY A 258 11.09 -5.96 -18.49
N LYS A 259 12.32 -5.66 -18.94
CA LYS A 259 13.43 -5.18 -18.10
C LYS A 259 13.33 -3.70 -17.76
N GLN A 260 12.72 -2.91 -18.63
CA GLN A 260 12.65 -1.46 -18.47
C GLN A 260 11.30 -1.02 -17.93
N PRO A 261 11.27 -0.03 -17.01
CA PRO A 261 10.02 0.55 -16.54
C PRO A 261 9.16 1.07 -17.69
N ASN A 262 7.92 0.60 -17.78
CA ASN A 262 6.95 1.16 -18.71
C ASN A 262 6.19 2.32 -18.04
N LYS A 263 6.54 3.53 -18.40
CA LYS A 263 5.94 4.77 -17.86
C LYS A 263 4.67 5.21 -18.62
N ASN A 264 4.11 4.33 -19.44
CA ASN A 264 2.90 4.61 -20.23
C ASN A 264 1.73 3.66 -19.91
N TRP A 265 1.94 2.61 -19.12
CA TRP A 265 0.90 1.67 -18.70
C TRP A 265 0.37 2.05 -17.30
N GLY A 266 -0.97 2.13 -17.17
CA GLY A 266 -1.64 2.34 -15.88
C GLY A 266 -1.48 3.73 -15.27
N ILE A 267 -1.13 4.74 -16.09
CA ILE A 267 -0.82 6.09 -15.60
C ILE A 267 -2.01 7.03 -15.57
N LYS A 268 -3.05 6.74 -16.35
CA LYS A 268 -4.21 7.62 -16.48
C LYS A 268 -5.02 7.68 -15.18
N PRO A 269 -5.69 8.80 -14.90
CA PRO A 269 -6.52 8.93 -13.69
C PRO A 269 -7.59 7.83 -13.56
N GLU A 270 -8.20 7.40 -14.67
CA GLU A 270 -9.22 6.33 -14.72
C GLU A 270 -8.64 4.92 -14.49
N ASP A 271 -7.34 4.73 -14.71
CA ASP A 271 -6.65 3.45 -14.49
C ASP A 271 -6.23 3.24 -13.02
N ARG A 272 -6.35 4.28 -12.19
CA ARG A 272 -5.91 4.27 -10.79
C ARG A 272 -6.96 3.64 -9.87
N PRO A 273 -6.54 3.02 -8.75
CA PRO A 273 -7.47 2.41 -7.82
C PRO A 273 -8.40 3.42 -7.14
N PHE A 274 -9.39 2.88 -6.44
CA PHE A 274 -10.39 3.64 -5.68
C PHE A 274 -9.76 4.53 -4.61
N SER A 275 -10.35 5.72 -4.45
CA SER A 275 -10.11 6.62 -3.34
C SER A 275 -11.39 7.39 -3.03
N VAL A 276 -11.74 7.53 -1.75
CA VAL A 276 -13.00 8.14 -1.32
C VAL A 276 -13.20 9.52 -1.92
N SER A 277 -12.18 10.38 -1.91
CA SER A 277 -12.28 11.75 -2.42
C SER A 277 -12.52 11.84 -3.93
N LYS A 278 -12.27 10.76 -4.70
CA LYS A 278 -12.60 10.68 -6.14
C LYS A 278 -14.02 10.21 -6.43
N HIS A 279 -14.55 9.33 -5.59
CA HIS A 279 -15.76 8.55 -5.92
C HIS A 279 -17.00 8.98 -5.14
N THR A 280 -16.81 9.74 -4.07
CA THR A 280 -17.93 10.28 -3.31
C THR A 280 -18.20 11.70 -3.79
N GLY A 281 -19.43 11.99 -4.20
CA GLY A 281 -19.92 13.36 -4.35
C GLY A 281 -19.98 14.13 -3.02
N LEU A 282 -19.28 13.63 -2.01
CA LEU A 282 -19.05 14.28 -0.73
C LEU A 282 -18.17 15.51 -0.98
N LYS A 283 -18.78 16.67 -1.11
CA LYS A 283 -18.11 17.95 -1.24
C LYS A 283 -17.16 18.11 -0.07
N LYS A 284 -15.94 18.59 -0.36
CA LYS A 284 -14.98 19.09 0.62
C LYS A 284 -15.69 20.19 1.45
N GLU A 285 -16.28 19.84 2.59
CA GLU A 285 -16.58 20.88 3.58
C GLU A 285 -15.25 21.43 4.04
N LYS A 286 -15.09 22.74 3.92
CA LYS A 286 -13.91 23.45 4.43
C LYS A 286 -13.79 23.12 5.90
N THR A 287 -12.69 22.51 6.29
CA THR A 287 -12.30 22.35 7.70
C THR A 287 -12.24 23.73 8.34
N VAL A 288 -13.01 23.96 9.39
CA VAL A 288 -12.99 25.16 10.22
C VAL A 288 -11.81 25.11 11.16
#